data_7d684227a20f05315060190bb138fafa
#
_entry.id   7d684227a20f05315060190bb138fafa
#
_cell.length_a   1.000
_cell.length_b   1.000
_cell.length_c   1.000
_cell.angle_alpha   90.00
_cell.angle_beta   90.00
_cell.angle_gamma   90.00
#
_symmetry.space_group_name_H-M   'P 1'
#
loop_
_entity.id
_entity.type
_entity.pdbx_description
1 polymer ?
#
loop_
_entity_poly.entity_id
_entity_poly.type
_entity_poly.pdbx_seq_one_letter_code
_entity_poly.pdbx_strand_id
1 'polypeptide(L)'
;SINRLVPPRPLLKDRLWEGNLDAKLDLERNQDSTDEFKIKADTRVEHGRWRHVLNGQLEHETKNDEEKENNWELEYDLDRFLTDHWFWRAGYEQDEDKFEEINRQRILGTGPGYRFWDDELGRFDLIGPVNRVRLDSPLGELAFDTWSLEWDYKRQLWGTRLEFYSTAELQVPQIDEIDYVFDSEAGLRYRLNDWARLSLLYELDQLRGLGQTYSEQRYLLGLGVGW
;
A
#
# COMPACT_ATOMS: atom_id res chain seq x y z
N SER A 1 -26.10 27.77 -8.90
CA SER A 1 -25.39 27.72 -7.61
C SER A 1 -25.30 26.26 -7.19
N ILE A 2 -24.10 25.71 -7.34
CA ILE A 2 -23.78 24.36 -6.89
C ILE A 2 -23.62 24.45 -5.37
N ASN A 3 -24.57 23.90 -4.66
CA ASN A 3 -24.51 23.76 -3.22
C ASN A 3 -23.37 22.78 -2.85
N ARG A 4 -22.48 23.27 -1.98
CA ARG A 4 -21.44 22.57 -1.24
C ARG A 4 -21.64 21.06 -1.22
N LEU A 5 -20.77 20.32 -1.88
CA LEU A 5 -20.43 18.95 -1.51
C LEU A 5 -19.90 19.01 -0.09
N VAL A 6 -20.59 18.34 0.82
CA VAL A 6 -20.16 18.29 2.22
C VAL A 6 -18.94 17.39 2.26
N PRO A 7 -17.77 17.88 2.72
CA PRO A 7 -16.62 17.01 2.93
C PRO A 7 -16.96 15.90 3.94
N PRO A 8 -16.24 14.77 3.95
CA PRO A 8 -16.45 13.72 4.93
C PRO A 8 -16.51 14.35 6.33
N ARG A 9 -17.54 14.01 7.10
CA ARG A 9 -17.81 14.66 8.38
C ARG A 9 -16.62 14.45 9.32
N PRO A 10 -15.94 15.49 9.78
CA PRO A 10 -14.88 15.32 10.76
C PRO A 10 -15.51 14.77 12.05
N LEU A 11 -15.03 13.63 12.53
CA LEU A 11 -15.42 13.05 13.83
C LEU A 11 -15.07 13.99 14.98
N LEU A 12 -14.10 14.90 14.76
CA LEU A 12 -13.71 15.98 15.65
C LEU A 12 -13.43 17.21 14.79
N LYS A 13 -13.71 18.41 15.28
CA LYS A 13 -13.74 19.69 14.55
C LYS A 13 -12.52 20.02 13.67
N ASP A 14 -11.37 19.33 13.84
CA ASP A 14 -10.12 19.57 13.12
C ASP A 14 -9.42 18.27 12.73
N ARG A 15 -10.17 17.17 12.54
CA ARG A 15 -9.61 15.88 12.15
C ARG A 15 -10.36 15.34 10.94
N LEU A 16 -9.60 14.98 9.90
CA LEU A 16 -10.05 14.17 8.79
C LEU A 16 -9.68 12.72 9.07
N TRP A 17 -10.63 11.81 8.96
CA TRP A 17 -10.39 10.38 9.04
C TRP A 17 -11.08 9.69 7.88
N GLU A 18 -10.30 9.01 7.06
CA GLU A 18 -10.77 8.17 5.95
C GLU A 18 -10.11 6.80 6.03
N GLY A 19 -10.74 5.79 5.44
CA GLY A 19 -10.16 4.47 5.35
C GLY A 19 -10.95 3.54 4.45
N ASN A 20 -10.35 2.40 4.14
CA ASN A 20 -10.95 1.33 3.36
C ASN A 20 -10.60 -0.01 4.02
N LEU A 21 -11.47 -0.97 3.83
CA LEU A 21 -11.25 -2.36 4.14
C LEU A 21 -11.73 -3.18 2.95
N ASP A 22 -10.81 -3.84 2.29
CA ASP A 22 -11.06 -4.71 1.14
C ASP A 22 -10.80 -6.17 1.53
N ALA A 23 -11.74 -7.05 1.19
CA ALA A 23 -11.57 -8.50 1.32
C ALA A 23 -11.69 -9.13 -0.06
N LYS A 24 -10.77 -10.01 -0.38
CA LYS A 24 -10.70 -10.73 -1.65
C LYS A 24 -10.66 -12.22 -1.35
N LEU A 25 -11.32 -12.99 -2.18
CA LEU A 25 -11.35 -14.43 -2.13
C LEU A 25 -11.15 -14.93 -3.55
N ASP A 26 -10.14 -15.75 -3.77
CA ASP A 26 -9.92 -16.48 -5.00
C ASP A 26 -10.06 -17.98 -4.72
N LEU A 27 -10.87 -18.66 -5.52
CA LEU A 27 -11.18 -20.08 -5.38
C LEU A 27 -10.92 -20.76 -6.71
N GLU A 28 -9.79 -21.40 -6.85
CA GLU A 28 -9.42 -22.14 -8.04
C GLU A 28 -9.68 -23.63 -7.84
N ARG A 29 -10.35 -24.26 -8.81
CA ARG A 29 -10.71 -25.69 -8.81
C ARG A 29 -10.38 -26.29 -10.17
N ASN A 30 -9.10 -26.69 -10.34
CA ASN A 30 -8.58 -27.36 -11.53
C ASN A 30 -8.13 -28.78 -11.19
N GLN A 31 -6.93 -29.18 -11.62
CA GLN A 31 -6.28 -30.42 -11.16
C GLN A 31 -5.86 -30.30 -9.70
N ASP A 32 -5.47 -29.08 -9.28
CA ASP A 32 -5.25 -28.68 -7.89
C ASP A 32 -6.42 -27.83 -7.40
N SER A 33 -6.64 -27.80 -6.09
CA SER A 33 -7.57 -26.91 -5.41
C SER A 33 -6.76 -25.82 -4.70
N THR A 34 -6.94 -24.57 -5.10
CA THR A 34 -6.30 -23.43 -4.45
C THR A 34 -7.37 -22.52 -3.88
N ASP A 35 -7.25 -22.17 -2.61
CA ASP A 35 -8.08 -21.22 -1.88
C ASP A 35 -7.17 -20.11 -1.37
N GLU A 36 -7.32 -18.91 -1.89
CA GLU A 36 -6.59 -17.71 -1.47
C GLU A 36 -7.56 -16.73 -0.83
N PHE A 37 -7.17 -16.17 0.29
CA PHE A 37 -7.90 -15.15 1.02
C PHE A 37 -6.97 -14.00 1.36
N LYS A 38 -7.34 -12.79 0.94
CA LYS A 38 -6.57 -11.57 1.18
C LYS A 38 -7.46 -10.48 1.77
N ILE A 39 -6.99 -9.87 2.87
CA ILE A 39 -7.59 -8.67 3.47
C ILE A 39 -6.58 -7.54 3.40
N LYS A 40 -7.01 -6.38 2.89
CA LYS A 40 -6.27 -5.12 2.97
C LYS A 40 -7.09 -4.10 3.77
N ALA A 41 -6.43 -3.40 4.67
CA ALA A 41 -7.00 -2.28 5.42
C ALA A 41 -6.09 -1.07 5.31
N ASP A 42 -6.63 0.06 4.91
CA ASP A 42 -5.94 1.33 4.91
C ASP A 42 -6.71 2.37 5.73
N THR A 43 -6.00 3.16 6.50
CA THR A 43 -6.61 4.28 7.22
C THR A 43 -5.68 5.48 7.31
N ARG A 44 -6.25 6.66 7.17
CA ARG A 44 -5.54 7.93 7.20
C ARG A 44 -6.23 8.89 8.15
N VAL A 45 -5.45 9.47 9.06
CA VAL A 45 -5.90 10.48 10.00
C VAL A 45 -5.07 11.74 9.83
N GLU A 46 -5.71 12.87 9.53
CA GLU A 46 -5.07 14.18 9.50
C GLU A 46 -5.56 15.06 10.63
N HIS A 47 -4.63 15.72 11.30
CA HIS A 47 -4.94 16.72 12.31
C HIS A 47 -3.87 17.82 12.37
N GLY A 48 -4.26 19.05 12.11
CA GLY A 48 -3.34 20.19 12.03
C GLY A 48 -2.30 19.95 10.92
N ARG A 49 -1.02 19.86 11.31
CA ARG A 49 0.10 19.62 10.39
C ARG A 49 0.62 18.18 10.43
N TRP A 50 -0.14 17.27 11.01
CA TRP A 50 0.22 15.87 11.13
C TRP A 50 -0.72 15.01 10.30
N ARG A 51 -0.14 14.03 9.62
CA ARG A 51 -0.86 12.95 8.94
C ARG A 51 -0.31 11.62 9.42
N HIS A 52 -1.20 10.72 9.80
CA HIS A 52 -0.91 9.34 10.13
C HIS A 52 -1.53 8.46 9.06
N VAL A 53 -0.76 7.56 8.48
CA VAL A 53 -1.23 6.54 7.55
C VAL A 53 -0.90 5.20 8.18
N LEU A 54 -1.86 4.29 8.20
CA LEU A 54 -1.68 2.93 8.65
C LEU A 54 -2.27 2.01 7.58
N ASN A 55 -1.43 1.16 7.03
CA ASN A 55 -1.80 0.12 6.08
C ASN A 55 -1.55 -1.25 6.71
N GLY A 56 -2.40 -2.20 6.40
CA GLY A 56 -2.24 -3.58 6.86
C GLY A 56 -2.78 -4.56 5.84
N GLN A 57 -2.09 -5.67 5.68
CA GLN A 57 -2.49 -6.75 4.78
C GLN A 57 -2.34 -8.09 5.48
N LEU A 58 -3.27 -8.99 5.22
CA LEU A 58 -3.21 -10.39 5.59
C LEU A 58 -3.49 -11.20 4.32
N GLU A 59 -2.65 -12.19 4.06
CA GLU A 59 -2.81 -13.11 2.94
C GLU A 59 -2.62 -14.54 3.41
N HIS A 60 -3.51 -15.41 2.96
CA HIS A 60 -3.48 -16.83 3.31
C HIS A 60 -3.88 -17.65 2.10
N GLU A 61 -2.99 -18.54 1.67
CA GLU A 61 -3.24 -19.50 0.59
C GLU A 61 -3.15 -20.93 1.10
N THR A 62 -4.13 -21.72 0.67
CA THR A 62 -4.15 -23.17 0.88
C THR A 62 -4.25 -23.87 -0.46
N LYS A 63 -3.35 -24.80 -0.75
CA LYS A 63 -3.35 -25.64 -1.95
C LYS A 63 -3.44 -27.12 -1.61
N ASN A 64 -4.50 -27.78 -2.08
CA ASN A 64 -4.76 -29.20 -1.80
C ASN A 64 -4.77 -29.52 -0.29
N ASP A 65 -5.43 -28.67 0.52
CA ASP A 65 -5.48 -28.73 1.99
C ASP A 65 -4.13 -28.52 2.70
N GLU A 66 -3.08 -28.11 1.98
CA GLU A 66 -1.81 -27.70 2.57
C GLU A 66 -1.66 -26.17 2.54
N GLU A 67 -1.34 -25.56 3.68
CA GLU A 67 -1.03 -24.15 3.77
C GLU A 67 0.25 -23.85 2.97
N LYS A 68 0.17 -22.88 2.04
CA LYS A 68 1.27 -22.50 1.15
C LYS A 68 1.75 -21.08 1.40
N GLU A 69 0.84 -20.21 1.84
CA GLU A 69 1.14 -18.83 2.16
C GLU A 69 0.40 -18.41 3.42
N ASN A 70 1.10 -17.69 4.28
CA ASN A 70 0.52 -17.09 5.48
C ASN A 70 1.39 -15.91 5.87
N ASN A 71 1.10 -14.80 5.22
CA ASN A 71 1.84 -13.56 5.43
C ASN A 71 0.96 -12.47 6.05
N TRP A 72 1.61 -11.53 6.70
CA TRP A 72 1.01 -10.29 7.13
C TRP A 72 2.02 -9.15 6.99
N GLU A 73 1.50 -8.00 6.63
CA GLU A 73 2.23 -6.75 6.46
C GLU A 73 1.57 -5.65 7.28
N LEU A 74 2.37 -4.83 7.91
CA LEU A 74 1.93 -3.63 8.62
C LEU A 74 2.87 -2.48 8.30
N GLU A 75 2.32 -1.40 7.75
CA GLU A 75 3.03 -0.16 7.47
C GLU A 75 2.42 0.98 8.27
N TYR A 76 3.27 1.81 8.86
CA TYR A 76 2.86 3.03 9.54
C TYR A 76 3.72 4.20 9.14
N ASP A 77 3.08 5.26 8.60
CA ASP A 77 3.71 6.50 8.23
C ASP A 77 3.24 7.66 9.09
N LEU A 78 4.20 8.47 9.50
CA LEU A 78 4.00 9.73 10.18
C LEU A 78 4.55 10.87 9.34
N ASP A 79 3.68 11.73 8.84
CA ASP A 79 4.04 12.90 8.06
C ASP A 79 3.88 14.18 8.87
N ARG A 80 4.89 15.06 8.82
CA ARG A 80 4.88 16.39 9.39
C ARG A 80 4.90 17.43 8.27
N PHE A 81 3.80 18.13 8.04
CA PHE A 81 3.72 19.21 7.06
C PHE A 81 4.49 20.44 7.54
N LEU A 82 5.47 20.83 6.76
CA LEU A 82 6.29 22.04 6.96
C LEU A 82 5.62 23.24 6.29
N THR A 83 5.04 23.00 5.11
CA THR A 83 4.21 23.93 4.35
C THR A 83 2.95 23.20 3.86
N ASP A 84 2.11 23.84 3.04
CA ASP A 84 0.93 23.19 2.43
C ASP A 84 1.32 22.11 1.40
N HIS A 85 2.57 22.14 0.90
CA HIS A 85 3.08 21.19 -0.09
C HIS A 85 4.18 20.30 0.45
N TRP A 86 5.14 20.84 1.20
CA TRP A 86 6.26 20.09 1.71
C TRP A 86 5.98 19.46 3.05
N PHE A 87 6.30 18.18 3.18
CA PHE A 87 6.25 17.46 4.44
C PHE A 87 7.51 16.59 4.63
N TRP A 88 7.70 16.12 5.84
CA TRP A 88 8.73 15.16 6.19
C TRP A 88 8.04 13.90 6.70
N ARG A 89 8.42 12.74 6.13
CA ARG A 89 7.91 11.42 6.48
C ARG A 89 8.89 10.71 7.39
N ALA A 90 8.36 9.96 8.38
CA ALA A 90 9.03 8.87 9.08
C ALA A 90 8.10 7.66 8.97
N GLY A 91 8.61 6.55 8.45
CA GLY A 91 7.86 5.33 8.16
C GLY A 91 8.47 4.12 8.84
N TYR A 92 7.62 3.19 9.20
CA TYR A 92 7.98 1.86 9.66
C TYR A 92 7.09 0.82 8.97
N GLU A 93 7.71 -0.21 8.41
CA GLU A 93 7.06 -1.34 7.78
C GLU A 93 7.60 -2.63 8.36
N GLN A 94 6.71 -3.59 8.55
CA GLN A 94 7.07 -4.96 8.89
C GLN A 94 6.22 -5.93 8.09
N ASP A 95 6.89 -6.83 7.42
CA ASP A 95 6.34 -7.97 6.71
C ASP A 95 6.84 -9.27 7.33
N GLU A 96 5.98 -10.26 7.40
CA GLU A 96 6.32 -11.59 7.91
C GLU A 96 5.60 -12.68 7.12
N ASP A 97 6.38 -13.53 6.45
CA ASP A 97 5.91 -14.73 5.76
C ASP A 97 6.55 -15.99 6.36
N LYS A 98 5.72 -16.95 6.75
CA LYS A 98 6.18 -18.19 7.38
C LYS A 98 6.79 -19.20 6.41
N PHE A 99 6.49 -19.06 5.12
CA PHE A 99 6.85 -20.03 4.08
C PHE A 99 8.01 -19.56 3.22
N GLU A 100 8.37 -18.29 3.29
CA GLU A 100 9.52 -17.76 2.57
C GLU A 100 10.86 -17.98 3.28
N GLU A 101 11.95 -18.01 2.48
CA GLU A 101 13.32 -18.08 3.00
C GLU A 101 13.67 -16.84 3.83
N ILE A 102 13.15 -15.66 3.44
CA ILE A 102 13.19 -14.42 4.21
C ILE A 102 11.86 -14.34 4.94
N ASN A 103 11.83 -14.81 6.17
CA ASN A 103 10.59 -14.95 6.92
C ASN A 103 10.15 -13.68 7.65
N ARG A 104 11.00 -12.65 7.70
CA ARG A 104 10.64 -11.33 8.22
C ARG A 104 11.45 -10.23 7.56
N GLN A 105 10.76 -9.19 7.14
CA GLN A 105 11.36 -7.93 6.69
C GLN A 105 10.93 -6.79 7.61
N ARG A 106 11.83 -5.88 7.89
CA ARG A 106 11.55 -4.63 8.63
C ARG A 106 12.23 -3.48 7.95
N ILE A 107 11.46 -2.43 7.68
CA ILE A 107 11.95 -1.22 7.04
C ILE A 107 11.70 -0.03 7.97
N LEU A 108 12.74 0.76 8.21
CA LEU A 108 12.64 2.04 8.91
C LEU A 108 13.13 3.12 7.97
N GLY A 109 12.24 4.04 7.60
CA GLY A 109 12.51 5.06 6.60
C GLY A 109 12.26 6.48 7.08
N THR A 110 12.92 7.44 6.42
CA THR A 110 12.62 8.85 6.61
C THR A 110 13.05 9.66 5.41
N GLY A 111 12.29 10.69 5.06
CA GLY A 111 12.61 11.54 3.93
C GLY A 111 11.61 12.64 3.65
N PRO A 112 11.95 13.55 2.71
CA PRO A 112 11.07 14.60 2.27
C PRO A 112 9.95 14.06 1.39
N GLY A 113 8.76 14.66 1.52
CA GLY A 113 7.64 14.46 0.62
C GLY A 113 7.13 15.77 0.06
N TYR A 114 6.55 15.71 -1.12
CA TYR A 114 5.94 16.84 -1.79
C TYR A 114 4.53 16.51 -2.23
N ARG A 115 3.56 17.29 -1.78
CA ARG A 115 2.16 17.24 -2.17
C ARG A 115 1.93 18.17 -3.36
N PHE A 116 1.61 17.58 -4.52
CA PHE A 116 1.27 18.35 -5.72
C PHE A 116 -0.12 18.98 -5.60
N TRP A 117 -1.08 18.20 -5.13
CA TRP A 117 -2.44 18.64 -4.80
C TRP A 117 -3.11 17.69 -3.81
N ASP A 118 -4.07 18.25 -3.08
CA ASP A 118 -5.01 17.53 -2.23
C ASP A 118 -6.32 18.33 -2.25
N ASP A 119 -7.28 17.87 -3.04
CA ASP A 119 -8.54 18.53 -3.30
C ASP A 119 -9.73 17.55 -3.08
N GLU A 120 -10.96 18.04 -3.23
CA GLU A 120 -12.18 17.22 -3.06
C GLU A 120 -12.26 16.03 -4.04
N LEU A 121 -11.47 16.02 -5.09
CA LEU A 121 -11.47 14.98 -6.13
C LEU A 121 -10.30 14.01 -5.99
N GLY A 122 -9.30 14.30 -5.17
CA GLY A 122 -8.18 13.40 -4.96
C GLY A 122 -6.89 14.08 -4.53
N ARG A 123 -5.80 13.31 -4.53
CA ARG A 123 -4.48 13.76 -4.10
C ARG A 123 -3.37 13.19 -4.97
N PHE A 124 -2.23 13.83 -4.90
CA PHE A 124 -0.98 13.31 -5.43
C PHE A 124 0.19 13.75 -4.55
N ASP A 125 0.81 12.78 -3.92
CA ASP A 125 2.01 12.95 -3.11
C ASP A 125 3.18 12.17 -3.76
N LEU A 126 4.38 12.72 -3.67
CA LEU A 126 5.64 12.07 -4.05
C LEU A 126 6.59 12.15 -2.86
N ILE A 127 7.22 11.02 -2.50
CA ILE A 127 8.08 10.90 -1.33
C ILE A 127 9.42 10.29 -1.74
N GLY A 128 10.51 10.78 -1.15
CA GLY A 128 11.86 10.28 -1.41
C GLY A 128 12.57 9.93 -0.10
N PRO A 129 12.23 8.78 0.53
CA PRO A 129 12.85 8.36 1.77
C PRO A 129 14.22 7.69 1.55
N VAL A 130 15.00 7.68 2.61
CA VAL A 130 16.12 6.77 2.80
C VAL A 130 15.70 5.76 3.85
N ASN A 131 15.83 4.49 3.54
CA ASN A 131 15.34 3.40 4.35
C ASN A 131 16.50 2.53 4.85
N ARG A 132 16.36 2.00 6.05
CA ARG A 132 17.16 0.91 6.60
C ARG A 132 16.32 -0.36 6.57
N VAL A 133 16.69 -1.29 5.70
CA VAL A 133 16.06 -2.60 5.54
C VAL A 133 16.80 -3.62 6.41
N ARG A 134 16.03 -4.49 7.10
CA ARG A 134 16.51 -5.65 7.81
C ARG A 134 15.72 -6.87 7.38
N LEU A 135 16.42 -7.89 6.93
CA LEU A 135 15.87 -9.16 6.50
C LEU A 135 16.32 -10.24 7.49
N ASP A 136 15.38 -10.92 8.10
CA ASP A 136 15.65 -12.07 8.97
C ASP A 136 15.38 -13.36 8.17
N SER A 137 16.33 -14.29 8.21
CA SER A 137 16.20 -15.61 7.60
C SER A 137 16.77 -16.67 8.54
N PRO A 138 16.46 -17.98 8.35
CA PRO A 138 17.09 -19.06 9.12
C PRO A 138 18.61 -19.10 9.00
N LEU A 139 19.19 -18.49 7.97
CA LEU A 139 20.63 -18.41 7.72
C LEU A 139 21.31 -17.22 8.39
N GLY A 140 20.55 -16.26 8.89
CA GLY A 140 21.05 -15.06 9.56
C GLY A 140 20.27 -13.80 9.23
N GLU A 141 20.76 -12.67 9.74
CA GLU A 141 20.21 -11.32 9.52
C GLU A 141 21.08 -10.58 8.48
N LEU A 142 20.40 -9.96 7.49
CA LEU A 142 21.02 -9.04 6.54
C LEU A 142 20.43 -7.64 6.77
N ALA A 143 21.27 -6.61 6.74
CA ALA A 143 20.82 -5.25 6.89
C ALA A 143 21.56 -4.30 5.93
N PHE A 144 20.81 -3.50 5.18
CA PHE A 144 21.35 -2.55 4.20
C PHE A 144 20.47 -1.30 4.11
N ASP A 145 21.01 -0.26 3.48
CA ASP A 145 20.29 0.98 3.24
C ASP A 145 19.72 0.99 1.82
N THR A 146 18.58 1.67 1.60
CA THR A 146 17.98 1.87 0.28
C THR A 146 17.61 3.34 0.08
N TRP A 147 17.62 3.77 -1.16
CA TRP A 147 16.97 5.00 -1.60
C TRP A 147 15.65 4.63 -2.23
N SER A 148 14.57 5.30 -1.84
CA SER A 148 13.27 5.02 -2.42
C SER A 148 12.65 6.25 -3.06
N LEU A 149 11.78 6.01 -4.01
CA LEU A 149 10.86 6.98 -4.59
C LEU A 149 9.47 6.37 -4.56
N GLU A 150 8.60 6.98 -3.77
CA GLU A 150 7.21 6.54 -3.57
C GLU A 150 6.26 7.55 -4.17
N TRP A 151 5.13 7.08 -4.72
CA TRP A 151 4.00 7.95 -5.04
C TRP A 151 2.68 7.40 -4.52
N ASP A 152 1.80 8.33 -4.15
CA ASP A 152 0.41 8.06 -3.78
C ASP A 152 -0.48 8.98 -4.61
N TYR A 153 -1.20 8.40 -5.56
CA TYR A 153 -2.14 9.07 -6.44
C TYR A 153 -3.54 8.53 -6.24
N LYS A 154 -4.51 9.42 -6.11
CA LYS A 154 -5.93 9.10 -5.98
C LYS A 154 -6.75 10.16 -6.71
N ARG A 155 -7.72 9.74 -7.53
CA ARG A 155 -8.60 10.66 -8.25
C ARG A 155 -10.01 10.11 -8.38
N GLN A 156 -10.99 10.91 -7.98
CA GLN A 156 -12.41 10.65 -8.22
C GLN A 156 -12.76 10.93 -9.69
N LEU A 157 -13.35 9.93 -10.33
CA LEU A 157 -13.86 9.98 -11.69
C LEU A 157 -15.40 9.85 -11.64
N TRP A 158 -16.10 10.38 -12.68
CA TRP A 158 -17.56 10.36 -12.73
C TRP A 158 -18.25 10.81 -11.43
N GLY A 159 -17.96 12.03 -11.03
CA GLY A 159 -18.39 12.57 -9.75
C GLY A 159 -17.66 11.85 -8.61
N THR A 160 -18.38 11.19 -7.73
CA THR A 160 -17.79 10.45 -6.59
C THR A 160 -18.05 8.95 -6.65
N ARG A 161 -18.43 8.41 -7.82
CA ARG A 161 -18.81 6.99 -7.95
C ARG A 161 -17.64 6.09 -8.32
N LEU A 162 -16.71 6.58 -9.12
CA LEU A 162 -15.55 5.83 -9.56
C LEU A 162 -14.31 6.54 -9.06
N GLU A 163 -13.45 5.82 -8.36
CA GLU A 163 -12.15 6.27 -7.91
C GLU A 163 -11.07 5.47 -8.66
N PHE A 164 -10.11 6.17 -9.23
CA PHE A 164 -8.84 5.60 -9.66
C PHE A 164 -7.78 5.92 -8.62
N TYR A 165 -6.97 4.94 -8.25
CA TYR A 165 -5.82 5.13 -7.40
C TYR A 165 -4.61 4.40 -7.95
N SER A 166 -3.42 4.88 -7.60
CA SER A 166 -2.16 4.23 -7.93
C SER A 166 -1.14 4.57 -6.86
N THR A 167 -0.54 3.54 -6.32
CA THR A 167 0.62 3.65 -5.41
C THR A 167 1.79 2.91 -6.03
N ALA A 168 3.00 3.37 -5.80
CA ALA A 168 4.17 2.57 -6.12
C ALA A 168 5.38 3.03 -5.33
N GLU A 169 6.33 2.11 -5.19
CA GLU A 169 7.64 2.35 -4.64
C GLU A 169 8.72 1.79 -5.56
N LEU A 170 9.71 2.62 -5.86
CA LEU A 170 10.95 2.22 -6.50
C LEU A 170 12.05 2.28 -5.45
N GLN A 171 12.62 1.15 -5.08
CA GLN A 171 13.73 1.04 -4.14
C GLN A 171 15.04 0.75 -4.89
N VAL A 172 16.10 1.44 -4.51
CA VAL A 172 17.47 1.23 -5.01
C VAL A 172 18.36 0.85 -3.81
N PRO A 173 18.50 -0.46 -3.53
CA PRO A 173 19.33 -0.96 -2.44
C PRO A 173 20.80 -0.59 -2.65
N GLN A 174 21.53 -0.32 -1.56
CA GLN A 174 22.94 -0.03 -1.58
C GLN A 174 23.76 -1.30 -1.38
N ILE A 175 23.47 -2.33 -2.21
CA ILE A 175 24.19 -3.61 -2.29
C ILE A 175 24.38 -3.97 -3.76
N ASP A 176 25.46 -4.70 -4.07
CA ASP A 176 25.86 -4.97 -5.45
C ASP A 176 24.98 -6.01 -6.16
N GLU A 177 24.23 -6.81 -5.40
CA GLU A 177 23.44 -7.93 -5.90
C GLU A 177 22.08 -7.51 -6.48
N ILE A 178 21.54 -6.36 -6.04
CA ILE A 178 20.20 -5.88 -6.43
C ILE A 178 20.33 -4.49 -7.05
N ASP A 179 19.88 -4.36 -8.29
CA ASP A 179 19.85 -3.08 -9.02
C ASP A 179 18.69 -2.20 -8.54
N TYR A 180 17.48 -2.80 -8.47
CA TYR A 180 16.27 -2.14 -7.94
C TYR A 180 15.18 -3.16 -7.59
N VAL A 181 14.27 -2.72 -6.71
CA VAL A 181 12.96 -3.34 -6.45
C VAL A 181 11.90 -2.31 -6.82
N PHE A 182 10.85 -2.73 -7.52
CA PHE A 182 9.74 -1.89 -7.92
C PHE A 182 8.42 -2.58 -7.64
N ASP A 183 7.65 -2.01 -6.74
CA ASP A 183 6.34 -2.49 -6.34
C ASP A 183 5.29 -1.45 -6.71
N SER A 184 4.22 -1.86 -7.36
CA SER A 184 3.17 -0.94 -7.75
C SER A 184 1.79 -1.56 -7.71
N GLU A 185 0.84 -0.75 -7.26
CA GLU A 185 -0.57 -1.05 -7.24
C GLU A 185 -1.34 0.03 -8.01
N ALA A 186 -2.24 -0.39 -8.91
CA ALA A 186 -3.18 0.50 -9.56
C ALA A 186 -4.57 -0.10 -9.57
N GLY A 187 -5.58 0.68 -9.20
CA GLY A 187 -6.91 0.14 -9.06
C GLY A 187 -8.03 1.11 -9.38
N LEU A 188 -9.20 0.51 -9.59
CA LEU A 188 -10.47 1.19 -9.75
C LEU A 188 -11.41 0.74 -8.62
N ARG A 189 -11.98 1.69 -7.89
CA ARG A 189 -13.01 1.43 -6.89
C ARG A 189 -14.33 2.04 -7.33
N TYR A 190 -15.35 1.22 -7.54
CA TYR A 190 -16.69 1.67 -7.89
C TYR A 190 -17.61 1.62 -6.67
N ARG A 191 -18.18 2.75 -6.29
CA ARG A 191 -19.11 2.88 -5.17
C ARG A 191 -20.46 2.30 -5.55
N LEU A 192 -20.84 1.19 -4.90
CA LEU A 192 -22.16 0.56 -5.03
C LEU A 192 -23.22 1.32 -4.21
N ASN A 193 -22.84 1.75 -2.99
CA ASN A 193 -23.66 2.56 -2.08
C ASN A 193 -22.72 3.37 -1.14
N ASP A 194 -23.24 3.92 -0.04
CA ASP A 194 -22.49 4.80 0.85
C ASP A 194 -21.34 4.09 1.59
N TRP A 195 -21.37 2.78 1.68
CA TRP A 195 -20.38 1.98 2.40
C TRP A 195 -19.76 0.85 1.57
N ALA A 196 -20.46 0.30 0.56
CA ALA A 196 -19.99 -0.83 -0.22
C ALA A 196 -19.32 -0.39 -1.52
N ARG A 197 -18.19 -1.00 -1.85
CA ARG A 197 -17.37 -0.75 -3.05
C ARG A 197 -17.02 -2.04 -3.74
N LEU A 198 -16.98 -2.01 -5.07
CA LEU A 198 -16.37 -3.03 -5.91
C LEU A 198 -14.99 -2.52 -6.32
N SER A 199 -13.94 -3.31 -6.15
CA SER A 199 -12.58 -2.96 -6.51
C SER A 199 -12.04 -3.89 -7.59
N LEU A 200 -11.36 -3.31 -8.57
CA LEU A 200 -10.48 -4.00 -9.50
C LEU A 200 -9.08 -3.48 -9.26
N LEU A 201 -8.15 -4.40 -9.05
CA LEU A 201 -6.78 -4.10 -8.69
C LEU A 201 -5.82 -4.80 -9.63
N TYR A 202 -4.76 -4.11 -10.00
CA TYR A 202 -3.59 -4.61 -10.69
C TYR A 202 -2.37 -4.36 -9.81
N GLU A 203 -1.62 -5.41 -9.50
CA GLU A 203 -0.35 -5.38 -8.79
C GLU A 203 0.78 -5.78 -9.75
N LEU A 204 1.90 -5.09 -9.66
CA LEU A 204 3.12 -5.38 -10.43
C LEU A 204 4.32 -5.28 -9.49
N ASP A 205 4.99 -6.41 -9.28
CA ASP A 205 6.18 -6.51 -8.46
C ASP A 205 7.36 -6.89 -9.36
N GLN A 206 8.46 -6.16 -9.25
CA GLN A 206 9.66 -6.39 -10.04
C GLN A 206 10.91 -6.29 -9.17
N LEU A 207 11.76 -7.30 -9.29
CA LEU A 207 13.10 -7.29 -8.72
C LEU A 207 14.12 -7.46 -9.84
N ARG A 208 15.09 -6.56 -9.92
CA ARG A 208 16.22 -6.67 -10.81
C ARG A 208 17.51 -6.79 -10.02
N GLY A 209 18.29 -7.84 -10.33
CA GLY A 209 19.59 -8.08 -9.72
C GLY A 209 20.34 -9.17 -10.45
N LEU A 210 21.69 -9.17 -10.33
CA LEU A 210 22.59 -10.13 -10.96
C LEU A 210 22.35 -10.29 -12.48
N GLY A 211 21.92 -9.20 -13.14
CA GLY A 211 21.64 -9.16 -14.58
C GLY A 211 20.32 -9.85 -15.00
N GLN A 212 19.48 -10.24 -14.06
CA GLN A 212 18.17 -10.84 -14.29
C GLN A 212 17.05 -9.93 -13.77
N THR A 213 15.85 -10.07 -14.34
CA THR A 213 14.64 -9.38 -13.87
C THR A 213 13.58 -10.44 -13.60
N TYR A 214 13.10 -10.43 -12.36
CA TYR A 214 11.93 -11.20 -11.95
C TYR A 214 10.75 -10.24 -11.91
N SER A 215 9.58 -10.69 -12.40
CA SER A 215 8.37 -9.85 -12.44
C SER A 215 7.16 -10.72 -12.18
N GLU A 216 6.35 -10.28 -11.25
CA GLU A 216 5.05 -10.86 -10.94
C GLU A 216 3.95 -9.85 -11.24
N GLN A 217 2.82 -10.33 -11.72
CA GLN A 217 1.65 -9.51 -12.05
C GLN A 217 0.40 -10.20 -11.54
N ARG A 218 -0.42 -9.46 -10.80
CA ARG A 218 -1.67 -9.98 -10.25
C ARG A 218 -2.84 -9.07 -10.62
N TYR A 219 -3.98 -9.69 -10.95
CA TYR A 219 -5.25 -9.00 -11.19
C TYR A 219 -6.27 -9.50 -10.18
N LEU A 220 -6.79 -8.62 -9.37
CA LEU A 220 -7.65 -8.98 -8.26
C LEU A 220 -8.99 -8.24 -8.36
N LEU A 221 -10.09 -8.96 -8.12
CA LEU A 221 -11.44 -8.40 -8.01
C LEU A 221 -11.91 -8.56 -6.57
N GLY A 222 -12.39 -7.50 -5.96
CA GLY A 222 -12.76 -7.53 -4.56
C GLY A 222 -14.01 -6.72 -4.23
N LEU A 223 -14.54 -6.98 -3.04
CA LEU A 223 -15.57 -6.19 -2.40
C LEU A 223 -15.00 -5.56 -1.14
N GLY A 224 -15.31 -4.29 -0.89
CA GLY A 224 -14.80 -3.57 0.24
C GLY A 224 -15.79 -2.62 0.87
N VAL A 225 -15.44 -2.13 2.03
CA VAL A 225 -16.14 -1.04 2.74
C VAL A 225 -15.19 0.15 2.88
N GLY A 226 -15.73 1.37 2.78
CA GLY A 226 -14.96 2.59 2.95
C GLY A 226 -15.76 3.64 3.73
N TRP A 227 -15.04 4.49 4.48
CA TRP A 227 -15.60 5.56 5.32
C TRP A 227 -14.81 6.85 5.21
#